data_abc88f2cb18af780e09c576c677ab489
#
_entry.id   abc88f2cb18af780e09c576c677ab489
#
_cell.length_a   1.000
_cell.length_b   1.000
_cell.length_c   1.000
_cell.angle_alpha   90.00
_cell.angle_beta   90.00
_cell.angle_gamma   90.00
#
_symmetry.space_group_name_H-M   'P 1'
#
loop_
_entity.id
_entity.type
_entity.pdbx_description
1 polymer ?
#
loop_
_entity_poly.entity_id
_entity_poly.type
_entity_poly.pdbx_seq_one_letter_code
_entity_poly.pdbx_strand_id
1 'polypeptide(L)'
;GHGTTMGGVLVESGKFPWDNGNFPMMMEPSEGYHGVKFYETFGDFGFTMKARVETLRTLGPALSPFNAFLLLQGLETLPLRMDRHCENALAVARFLSEHPSVQWVRYPSLPNDRYYDLAQKYVPRGASAIMSFGVKGGQAAGVKFIESVQFLSHLANVGDAKTLVIHPASTTHRQMSEEQQISAGITPDMVRISVGLETLDDILWDLDQALAVASRD
;
A
#
# COMPACT_ATOMS: atom_id res chain seq x y z
N GLY A 1 -5.73 -6.48 6.26
CA GLY A 1 -6.89 -6.33 5.51
C GLY A 1 -8.24 -6.24 6.20
N HIS A 2 -8.38 -6.50 7.52
CA HIS A 2 -9.69 -6.40 8.19
C HIS A 2 -9.86 -5.10 9.00
N GLY A 3 -8.80 -4.29 9.16
CA GLY A 3 -8.87 -3.05 9.93
C GLY A 3 -9.12 -3.23 11.43
N THR A 4 -8.93 -4.43 11.99
CA THR A 4 -9.26 -4.76 13.38
C THR A 4 -8.10 -4.63 14.34
N THR A 5 -6.86 -4.74 13.86
CA THR A 5 -5.65 -4.64 14.67
C THR A 5 -4.45 -4.27 13.81
N MET A 6 -3.40 -3.81 14.46
CA MET A 6 -2.10 -3.57 13.85
C MET A 6 -1.05 -4.54 14.37
N GLY A 7 -0.12 -4.88 13.51
CA GLY A 7 1.05 -5.66 13.83
C GLY A 7 2.17 -5.39 12.83
N GLY A 8 3.34 -5.92 13.09
CA GLY A 8 4.48 -5.82 12.21
C GLY A 8 5.36 -7.05 12.31
N VAL A 9 6.19 -7.24 11.28
CA VAL A 9 7.17 -8.31 11.24
C VAL A 9 8.47 -7.79 10.63
N LEU A 10 9.59 -8.19 11.22
CA LEU A 10 10.92 -8.03 10.64
C LEU A 10 11.37 -9.38 10.08
N VAL A 11 11.76 -9.38 8.80
CA VAL A 11 12.23 -10.58 8.11
C VAL A 11 13.66 -10.33 7.64
N GLU A 12 14.57 -11.19 8.04
CA GLU A 12 15.97 -11.15 7.67
C GLU A 12 16.31 -12.32 6.74
N SER A 13 17.00 -12.06 5.64
CA SER A 13 17.42 -13.10 4.69
C SER A 13 18.65 -13.89 5.17
N GLY A 14 19.38 -13.36 6.14
CA GLY A 14 20.66 -13.88 6.59
C GLY A 14 21.83 -13.72 5.60
N LYS A 15 21.61 -13.05 4.48
CA LYS A 15 22.61 -12.93 3.39
C LYS A 15 23.14 -11.53 3.17
N PHE A 16 22.68 -10.56 3.97
CA PHE A 16 23.14 -9.18 3.81
C PHE A 16 24.52 -9.01 4.46
N PRO A 17 25.53 -8.48 3.73
CA PRO A 17 26.87 -8.26 4.25
C PRO A 17 26.89 -6.99 5.12
N TRP A 18 26.62 -7.12 6.41
CA TRP A 18 26.62 -6.01 7.37
C TRP A 18 28.01 -5.41 7.59
N ASP A 19 29.08 -6.14 7.23
CA ASP A 19 30.50 -5.76 7.33
C ASP A 19 31.01 -4.91 6.16
N ASN A 20 30.13 -4.31 5.40
CA ASN A 20 30.48 -3.48 4.23
C ASN A 20 30.91 -2.04 4.56
N GLY A 21 31.11 -1.72 5.84
CA GLY A 21 31.56 -0.41 6.33
C GLY A 21 30.46 0.65 6.51
N ASN A 22 29.23 0.41 6.07
CA ASN A 22 28.13 1.35 6.16
C ASN A 22 27.26 1.17 7.41
N PHE A 23 27.50 0.13 8.20
CA PHE A 23 26.64 -0.26 9.33
C PHE A 23 27.46 -0.44 10.63
N PRO A 24 28.06 0.63 11.17
CA PRO A 24 28.88 0.54 12.38
C PRO A 24 28.09 -0.06 13.56
N MET A 25 26.81 0.26 13.65
CA MET A 25 25.92 -0.29 14.69
C MET A 25 25.84 -1.83 14.74
N MET A 26 26.20 -2.51 13.67
CA MET A 26 26.23 -3.97 13.59
C MET A 26 27.63 -4.55 13.90
N MET A 27 28.67 -3.75 13.67
CA MET A 27 30.08 -4.17 13.70
C MET A 27 30.82 -3.71 14.96
N GLU A 28 30.39 -2.58 15.55
CA GLU A 28 31.02 -2.01 16.74
C GLU A 28 30.46 -2.67 18.03
N PRO A 29 31.25 -2.66 19.12
CA PRO A 29 30.77 -3.13 20.43
C PRO A 29 29.57 -2.29 20.89
N SER A 30 28.47 -2.96 21.23
CA SER A 30 27.31 -2.30 21.85
C SER A 30 27.55 -2.09 23.33
N GLU A 31 27.73 -0.84 23.74
CA GLU A 31 27.94 -0.49 25.17
C GLU A 31 26.77 -0.93 26.05
N GLY A 32 25.54 -0.72 25.57
CA GLY A 32 24.31 -1.11 26.29
C GLY A 32 24.11 -2.61 26.38
N TYR A 33 24.89 -3.42 25.67
CA TYR A 33 24.80 -4.87 25.64
C TYR A 33 26.16 -5.55 25.85
N HIS A 34 26.88 -5.08 26.84
CA HIS A 34 28.16 -5.67 27.33
C HIS A 34 29.26 -5.82 26.26
N GLY A 35 29.32 -4.92 25.28
CA GLY A 35 30.32 -4.95 24.23
C GLY A 35 30.09 -5.98 23.12
N VAL A 36 28.88 -6.53 23.03
CA VAL A 36 28.53 -7.47 21.94
C VAL A 36 28.59 -6.76 20.58
N LYS A 37 29.28 -7.37 19.64
CA LYS A 37 29.24 -7.05 18.22
C LYS A 37 28.23 -7.95 17.54
N PHE A 38 27.09 -7.41 17.14
CA PHE A 38 25.94 -8.20 16.73
C PHE A 38 26.20 -9.10 15.52
N TYR A 39 26.85 -8.59 14.48
CA TYR A 39 27.12 -9.39 13.30
C TYR A 39 28.19 -10.46 13.56
N GLU A 40 29.26 -10.12 14.26
CA GLU A 40 30.30 -11.07 14.62
C GLU A 40 29.77 -12.20 15.51
N THR A 41 28.86 -11.88 16.43
CA THR A 41 28.33 -12.84 17.42
C THR A 41 27.23 -13.74 16.87
N PHE A 42 26.32 -13.15 16.05
CA PHE A 42 25.09 -13.83 15.62
C PHE A 42 25.02 -14.10 14.11
N GLY A 43 26.02 -13.66 13.32
CA GLY A 43 26.09 -13.90 11.89
C GLY A 43 24.81 -13.50 11.15
N ASP A 44 24.23 -14.45 10.45
CA ASP A 44 23.04 -14.32 9.62
C ASP A 44 21.79 -13.79 10.37
N PHE A 45 21.78 -13.85 11.69
CA PHE A 45 20.68 -13.36 12.54
C PHE A 45 21.03 -12.08 13.31
N GLY A 46 22.15 -11.44 13.00
CA GLY A 46 22.67 -10.29 13.73
C GLY A 46 21.70 -9.13 13.82
N PHE A 47 21.01 -8.80 12.72
CA PHE A 47 20.05 -7.71 12.69
C PHE A 47 18.80 -7.99 13.52
N THR A 48 18.18 -9.15 13.33
CA THR A 48 16.99 -9.54 14.10
C THR A 48 17.30 -9.73 15.58
N MET A 49 18.49 -10.23 15.92
CA MET A 49 18.94 -10.32 17.32
C MET A 49 19.14 -8.93 17.93
N LYS A 50 19.78 -8.00 17.23
CA LYS A 50 19.91 -6.61 17.70
C LYS A 50 18.55 -5.96 17.91
N ALA A 51 17.65 -6.07 16.95
CA ALA A 51 16.28 -5.54 17.07
C ALA A 51 15.55 -6.14 18.29
N ARG A 52 15.74 -7.43 18.57
CA ARG A 52 15.11 -8.14 19.69
C ARG A 52 15.67 -7.72 21.05
N VAL A 53 16.98 -7.69 21.19
CA VAL A 53 17.60 -7.49 22.51
C VAL A 53 17.77 -6.03 22.89
N GLU A 54 17.88 -5.13 21.94
CA GLU A 54 17.97 -3.69 22.19
C GLU A 54 16.58 -3.00 22.01
N THR A 55 16.02 -3.03 20.82
CA THR A 55 14.80 -2.27 20.50
C THR A 55 13.57 -2.86 21.16
N LEU A 56 13.29 -4.14 20.95
CA LEU A 56 12.11 -4.80 21.52
C LEU A 56 12.15 -4.77 23.04
N ARG A 57 13.30 -5.11 23.63
CA ARG A 57 13.47 -5.14 25.09
C ARG A 57 13.33 -3.75 25.72
N THR A 58 13.90 -2.72 25.09
CA THR A 58 13.97 -1.38 25.66
C THR A 58 12.66 -0.58 25.44
N LEU A 59 12.10 -0.63 24.23
CA LEU A 59 10.90 0.11 23.85
C LEU A 59 9.61 -0.69 24.02
N GLY A 60 9.69 -2.01 24.15
CA GLY A 60 8.57 -2.90 24.40
C GLY A 60 7.58 -3.10 23.26
N PRO A 61 7.90 -2.93 21.94
CA PRO A 61 6.93 -3.07 20.85
C PRO A 61 6.59 -4.55 20.57
N ALA A 62 6.16 -5.27 21.60
CA ALA A 62 5.76 -6.67 21.50
C ALA A 62 4.31 -6.78 21.04
N LEU A 63 4.06 -7.64 20.04
CA LEU A 63 2.70 -7.94 19.58
C LEU A 63 1.91 -8.64 20.69
N SER A 64 0.70 -8.15 21.01
CA SER A 64 -0.15 -8.82 21.97
C SER A 64 -0.63 -10.18 21.44
N PRO A 65 -0.82 -11.19 22.31
CA PRO A 65 -1.34 -12.50 21.87
C PRO A 65 -2.71 -12.40 21.17
N PHE A 66 -3.58 -11.50 21.61
CA PHE A 66 -4.87 -11.28 20.98
C PHE A 66 -4.74 -10.69 19.57
N ASN A 67 -3.85 -9.71 19.37
CA ASN A 67 -3.57 -9.18 18.04
C ASN A 67 -2.95 -10.25 17.13
N ALA A 68 -2.06 -11.09 17.66
CA ALA A 68 -1.51 -12.22 16.92
C ALA A 68 -2.60 -13.21 16.47
N PHE A 69 -3.55 -13.53 17.35
CA PHE A 69 -4.69 -14.36 17.03
C PHE A 69 -5.55 -13.76 15.89
N LEU A 70 -5.88 -12.48 15.97
CA LEU A 70 -6.64 -11.80 14.91
C LEU A 70 -5.91 -11.79 13.56
N LEU A 71 -4.59 -11.59 13.58
CA LEU A 71 -3.78 -11.63 12.36
C LEU A 71 -3.73 -13.05 11.77
N LEU A 72 -3.57 -14.08 12.60
CA LEU A 72 -3.61 -15.48 12.15
C LEU A 72 -4.96 -15.83 11.53
N GLN A 73 -6.07 -15.44 12.16
CA GLN A 73 -7.41 -15.59 11.58
C GLN A 73 -7.52 -14.91 10.20
N GLY A 74 -6.98 -13.70 10.07
CA GLY A 74 -6.97 -13.00 8.79
C GLY A 74 -6.12 -13.68 7.71
N LEU A 75 -5.07 -14.39 8.09
CA LEU A 75 -4.19 -15.10 7.14
C LEU A 75 -4.84 -16.34 6.55
N GLU A 76 -5.76 -17.01 7.27
CA GLU A 76 -6.42 -18.24 6.79
C GLU A 76 -7.15 -18.05 5.45
N THR A 77 -7.76 -16.87 5.25
CA THR A 77 -8.52 -16.56 4.03
C THR A 77 -7.76 -15.61 3.08
N LEU A 78 -6.51 -15.27 3.36
CA LEU A 78 -5.75 -14.32 2.56
C LEU A 78 -5.66 -14.70 1.07
N PRO A 79 -5.36 -15.94 0.69
CA PRO A 79 -5.30 -16.31 -0.73
C PRO A 79 -6.63 -16.07 -1.48
N LEU A 80 -7.76 -16.45 -0.88
CA LEU A 80 -9.09 -16.24 -1.45
C LEU A 80 -9.41 -14.75 -1.61
N ARG A 81 -9.04 -13.93 -0.62
CA ARG A 81 -9.23 -12.49 -0.71
C ARG A 81 -8.36 -11.87 -1.78
N MET A 82 -7.10 -12.30 -1.89
CA MET A 82 -6.18 -11.77 -2.91
C MET A 82 -6.64 -12.08 -4.33
N ASP A 83 -7.19 -13.28 -4.58
CA ASP A 83 -7.76 -13.63 -5.88
C ASP A 83 -8.93 -12.69 -6.21
N ARG A 84 -9.86 -12.48 -5.29
CA ARG A 84 -10.99 -11.55 -5.46
C ARG A 84 -10.52 -10.09 -5.62
N HIS A 85 -9.55 -9.64 -4.84
CA HIS A 85 -8.98 -8.30 -5.00
C HIS A 85 -8.41 -8.08 -6.40
N CYS A 86 -7.64 -9.02 -6.92
CA CYS A 86 -7.05 -8.93 -8.24
C CYS A 86 -8.09 -8.95 -9.36
N GLU A 87 -9.12 -9.79 -9.24
CA GLU A 87 -10.24 -9.87 -10.17
C GLU A 87 -11.01 -8.54 -10.24
N ASN A 88 -11.46 -8.05 -9.08
CA ASN A 88 -12.19 -6.77 -8.99
C ASN A 88 -11.31 -5.61 -9.49
N ALA A 89 -10.03 -5.55 -9.07
CA ALA A 89 -9.13 -4.48 -9.46
C ALA A 89 -8.89 -4.44 -10.98
N LEU A 90 -8.73 -5.59 -11.63
CA LEU A 90 -8.57 -5.63 -13.08
C LEU A 90 -9.83 -5.14 -13.81
N ALA A 91 -11.01 -5.52 -13.33
CA ALA A 91 -12.29 -5.06 -13.90
C ALA A 91 -12.46 -3.54 -13.71
N VAL A 92 -12.18 -3.03 -12.51
CA VAL A 92 -12.20 -1.57 -12.21
C VAL A 92 -11.19 -0.82 -13.08
N ALA A 93 -9.97 -1.35 -13.25
CA ALA A 93 -8.95 -0.70 -14.07
C ALA A 93 -9.36 -0.60 -15.55
N ARG A 94 -10.01 -1.63 -16.09
CA ARG A 94 -10.55 -1.61 -17.46
C ARG A 94 -11.67 -0.60 -17.59
N PHE A 95 -12.63 -0.63 -16.68
CA PHE A 95 -13.73 0.35 -16.64
C PHE A 95 -13.21 1.79 -16.62
N LEU A 96 -12.26 2.09 -15.71
CA LEU A 96 -11.68 3.43 -15.60
C LEU A 96 -10.88 3.82 -16.87
N SER A 97 -10.21 2.88 -17.53
CA SER A 97 -9.46 3.15 -18.76
C SER A 97 -10.34 3.56 -19.94
N GLU A 98 -11.59 3.11 -19.93
CA GLU A 98 -12.59 3.42 -20.98
C GLU A 98 -13.50 4.59 -20.62
N HIS A 99 -13.46 5.06 -19.36
CA HIS A 99 -14.38 6.07 -18.86
C HIS A 99 -14.04 7.48 -19.40
N PRO A 100 -15.01 8.23 -19.95
CA PRO A 100 -14.77 9.52 -20.61
C PRO A 100 -14.21 10.61 -19.68
N SER A 101 -14.49 10.55 -18.37
CA SER A 101 -14.00 11.50 -17.36
C SER A 101 -12.64 11.14 -16.78
N VAL A 102 -12.03 10.02 -17.20
CA VAL A 102 -10.71 9.59 -16.76
C VAL A 102 -9.68 9.93 -17.83
N GLN A 103 -8.54 10.47 -17.40
CA GLN A 103 -7.46 10.90 -18.29
C GLN A 103 -6.38 9.81 -18.44
N TRP A 104 -6.08 9.10 -17.37
CA TRP A 104 -5.09 8.03 -17.32
C TRP A 104 -5.39 7.05 -16.19
N VAL A 105 -4.90 5.80 -16.33
CA VAL A 105 -4.93 4.76 -15.31
C VAL A 105 -3.53 4.16 -15.17
N ARG A 106 -3.11 3.88 -13.93
CA ARG A 106 -1.87 3.19 -13.58
C ARG A 106 -2.22 1.92 -12.82
N TYR A 107 -2.13 0.79 -13.49
CA TYR A 107 -2.33 -0.53 -12.89
C TYR A 107 -1.50 -1.57 -13.66
N PRO A 108 -0.53 -2.24 -13.00
CA PRO A 108 0.45 -3.08 -13.69
C PRO A 108 -0.10 -4.32 -14.43
N SER A 109 -1.37 -4.69 -14.20
CA SER A 109 -2.02 -5.75 -14.99
C SER A 109 -2.66 -5.26 -16.29
N LEU A 110 -2.65 -3.96 -16.58
CA LEU A 110 -3.08 -3.43 -17.88
C LEU A 110 -1.94 -3.54 -18.90
N PRO A 111 -2.18 -4.06 -20.11
CA PRO A 111 -1.12 -4.26 -21.12
C PRO A 111 -0.34 -2.99 -21.49
N ASN A 112 -0.96 -1.81 -21.34
CA ASN A 112 -0.35 -0.53 -21.67
C ASN A 112 0.36 0.14 -20.45
N ASP A 113 0.37 -0.50 -19.29
CA ASP A 113 1.10 0.04 -18.13
C ASP A 113 2.60 -0.21 -18.29
N ARG A 114 3.43 0.76 -17.93
CA ARG A 114 4.89 0.71 -18.04
C ARG A 114 5.53 -0.44 -17.26
N TYR A 115 4.84 -1.01 -16.29
CA TYR A 115 5.30 -2.12 -15.46
C TYR A 115 4.65 -3.45 -15.77
N TYR A 116 3.91 -3.57 -16.89
CA TYR A 116 3.20 -4.78 -17.25
C TYR A 116 4.13 -6.00 -17.32
N ASP A 117 5.25 -5.91 -18.04
CA ASP A 117 6.21 -7.02 -18.18
C ASP A 117 6.82 -7.44 -16.84
N LEU A 118 7.11 -6.47 -15.96
CA LEU A 118 7.58 -6.76 -14.61
C LEU A 118 6.49 -7.43 -13.76
N ALA A 119 5.24 -7.01 -13.91
CA ALA A 119 4.11 -7.65 -13.22
C ALA A 119 3.93 -9.10 -13.69
N GLN A 120 4.03 -9.37 -15.00
CA GLN A 120 3.98 -10.74 -15.53
C GLN A 120 5.12 -11.61 -14.98
N LYS A 121 6.28 -11.04 -14.74
CA LYS A 121 7.45 -11.75 -14.19
C LYS A 121 7.32 -12.03 -12.70
N TYR A 122 6.89 -11.07 -11.89
CA TYR A 122 6.97 -11.13 -10.43
C TYR A 122 5.63 -11.46 -9.75
N VAL A 123 4.51 -11.07 -10.36
CA VAL A 123 3.15 -11.26 -9.81
C VAL A 123 2.18 -11.76 -10.89
N PRO A 124 2.49 -12.87 -11.57
CA PRO A 124 1.72 -13.34 -12.75
C PRO A 124 0.26 -13.69 -12.43
N ARG A 125 -0.08 -13.94 -11.16
CA ARG A 125 -1.45 -14.24 -10.75
C ARG A 125 -2.31 -13.00 -10.49
N GLY A 126 -1.72 -11.79 -10.49
CA GLY A 126 -2.42 -10.53 -10.32
C GLY A 126 -1.59 -9.48 -9.60
N ALA A 127 -1.78 -8.22 -9.94
CA ALA A 127 -1.00 -7.09 -9.46
C ALA A 127 -1.64 -6.37 -8.25
N SER A 128 -2.28 -7.12 -7.37
CA SER A 128 -2.95 -6.63 -6.15
C SER A 128 -4.19 -5.74 -6.41
N ALA A 129 -4.61 -5.01 -5.38
CA ALA A 129 -5.83 -4.21 -5.35
C ALA A 129 -5.57 -2.70 -5.60
N ILE A 130 -4.31 -2.28 -5.65
CA ILE A 130 -3.94 -0.86 -5.69
C ILE A 130 -3.75 -0.37 -7.11
N MET A 131 -4.42 0.73 -7.41
CA MET A 131 -4.20 1.50 -8.62
C MET A 131 -4.35 2.99 -8.36
N SER A 132 -3.93 3.80 -9.33
CA SER A 132 -4.23 5.22 -9.38
C SER A 132 -4.74 5.62 -10.76
N PHE A 133 -5.53 6.66 -10.80
CA PHE A 133 -6.06 7.23 -12.03
C PHE A 133 -6.20 8.74 -11.92
N GLY A 134 -6.20 9.43 -13.06
CA GLY A 134 -6.37 10.87 -13.14
C GLY A 134 -7.79 11.23 -13.58
N VAL A 135 -8.46 12.11 -12.82
CA VAL A 135 -9.78 12.65 -13.17
C VAL A 135 -9.60 13.90 -14.05
N LYS A 136 -10.30 13.96 -15.19
CA LYS A 136 -10.30 15.17 -16.03
C LYS A 136 -10.87 16.37 -15.27
N GLY A 137 -10.19 17.51 -15.33
CA GLY A 137 -10.54 18.70 -14.55
C GLY A 137 -9.61 18.99 -13.37
N GLY A 138 -8.54 18.19 -13.22
CA GLY A 138 -7.46 18.45 -12.26
C GLY A 138 -7.88 18.31 -10.80
N GLN A 139 -7.28 19.13 -9.93
CA GLN A 139 -7.47 19.03 -8.48
C GLN A 139 -8.94 19.22 -8.06
N ALA A 140 -9.63 20.20 -8.65
CA ALA A 140 -11.01 20.48 -8.29
C ALA A 140 -11.94 19.29 -8.59
N ALA A 141 -11.76 18.64 -9.75
CA ALA A 141 -12.49 17.44 -10.11
C ALA A 141 -12.12 16.23 -9.22
N GLY A 142 -10.84 16.07 -8.86
CA GLY A 142 -10.41 15.04 -7.94
C GLY A 142 -11.02 15.16 -6.53
N VAL A 143 -11.08 16.38 -6.00
CA VAL A 143 -11.76 16.67 -4.71
C VAL A 143 -13.25 16.39 -4.82
N LYS A 144 -13.91 16.90 -5.89
CA LYS A 144 -15.34 16.70 -6.11
C LYS A 144 -15.71 15.22 -6.28
N PHE A 145 -14.85 14.44 -6.93
CA PHE A 145 -14.98 12.97 -7.01
C PHE A 145 -15.02 12.34 -5.62
N ILE A 146 -14.01 12.62 -4.79
CA ILE A 146 -13.92 12.06 -3.44
C ILE A 146 -15.11 12.42 -2.55
N GLU A 147 -15.62 13.65 -2.66
CA GLU A 147 -16.78 14.12 -1.91
C GLU A 147 -18.11 13.53 -2.43
N SER A 148 -18.10 12.95 -3.63
CA SER A 148 -19.29 12.41 -4.29
C SER A 148 -19.46 10.90 -4.15
N VAL A 149 -18.45 10.17 -3.65
CA VAL A 149 -18.59 8.74 -3.39
C VAL A 149 -19.61 8.48 -2.29
N GLN A 150 -20.43 7.44 -2.45
CA GLN A 150 -21.54 7.11 -1.56
C GLN A 150 -21.35 5.75 -0.88
N PHE A 151 -20.70 4.82 -1.58
CA PHE A 151 -20.49 3.45 -1.14
C PHE A 151 -19.02 3.21 -0.78
N LEU A 152 -18.09 3.72 -1.56
CA LEU A 152 -16.66 3.60 -1.31
C LEU A 152 -16.23 4.42 -0.09
N SER A 153 -15.27 3.92 0.66
CA SER A 153 -14.79 4.59 1.87
C SER A 153 -13.68 5.59 1.57
N HIS A 154 -13.84 6.85 2.00
CA HIS A 154 -12.79 7.86 1.92
C HIS A 154 -11.76 7.62 3.05
N LEU A 155 -10.80 6.78 2.79
CA LEU A 155 -9.81 6.32 3.77
C LEU A 155 -8.50 5.92 3.08
N ALA A 156 -7.37 6.14 3.75
CA ALA A 156 -6.05 5.74 3.30
C ALA A 156 -5.63 4.41 3.93
N ASN A 157 -5.73 3.32 3.19
CA ASN A 157 -5.17 2.01 3.55
C ASN A 157 -4.89 1.21 2.27
N VAL A 158 -4.35 0.00 2.41
CA VAL A 158 -4.01 -0.92 1.32
C VAL A 158 -4.51 -2.32 1.65
N GLY A 159 -5.24 -2.94 0.71
CA GLY A 159 -5.69 -4.33 0.84
C GLY A 159 -6.76 -4.54 1.91
N ASP A 160 -7.52 -3.52 2.24
CA ASP A 160 -8.70 -3.65 3.09
C ASP A 160 -9.81 -4.43 2.34
N ALA A 161 -10.65 -5.14 3.08
CA ALA A 161 -11.80 -5.84 2.51
C ALA A 161 -12.80 -4.87 1.86
N LYS A 162 -12.81 -3.61 2.29
CA LYS A 162 -13.58 -2.52 1.69
C LYS A 162 -12.79 -1.79 0.62
N THR A 163 -13.48 -1.30 -0.39
CA THR A 163 -12.90 -0.41 -1.39
C THR A 163 -12.66 0.97 -0.79
N LEU A 164 -11.41 1.42 -0.86
CA LEU A 164 -10.95 2.68 -0.27
C LEU A 164 -10.48 3.62 -1.36
N VAL A 165 -10.84 4.89 -1.28
CA VAL A 165 -10.41 5.94 -2.22
C VAL A 165 -9.86 7.14 -1.48
N ILE A 166 -8.82 7.75 -2.03
CA ILE A 166 -8.28 9.04 -1.56
C ILE A 166 -7.85 9.91 -2.74
N HIS A 167 -7.88 11.21 -2.53
CA HIS A 167 -7.21 12.20 -3.38
C HIS A 167 -5.93 12.66 -2.68
N PRO A 168 -4.75 12.10 -3.01
CA PRO A 168 -3.53 12.29 -2.22
C PRO A 168 -3.10 13.75 -2.09
N ALA A 169 -3.21 14.53 -3.17
CA ALA A 169 -2.79 15.93 -3.18
C ALA A 169 -3.52 16.80 -2.14
N SER A 170 -4.82 16.56 -1.93
CA SER A 170 -5.62 17.34 -0.95
C SER A 170 -5.67 16.72 0.45
N THR A 171 -5.17 15.49 0.63
CA THR A 171 -5.27 14.74 1.90
C THR A 171 -3.92 14.36 2.47
N THR A 172 -3.40 13.18 2.13
CA THR A 172 -2.18 12.60 2.72
C THR A 172 -0.91 13.38 2.40
N HIS A 173 -0.89 14.16 1.32
CA HIS A 173 0.28 14.93 0.88
C HIS A 173 0.02 16.45 0.87
N ARG A 174 -1.06 16.90 1.50
CA ARG A 174 -1.42 18.33 1.57
C ARG A 174 -0.33 19.22 2.18
N GLN A 175 0.56 18.66 3.00
CA GLN A 175 1.64 19.40 3.64
C GLN A 175 2.83 19.67 2.71
N MET A 176 2.88 19.00 1.55
CA MET A 176 3.94 19.17 0.56
C MET A 176 3.59 20.33 -0.38
N SER A 177 4.61 21.03 -0.87
CA SER A 177 4.42 21.97 -1.98
C SER A 177 4.01 21.22 -3.27
N GLU A 178 3.41 21.93 -4.23
CA GLU A 178 3.02 21.33 -5.50
C GLU A 178 4.22 20.71 -6.24
N GLU A 179 5.38 21.37 -6.22
CA GLU A 179 6.61 20.84 -6.80
C GLU A 179 7.06 19.53 -6.12
N GLN A 180 6.96 19.47 -4.79
CA GLN A 180 7.30 18.27 -4.03
C GLN A 180 6.31 17.14 -4.32
N GLN A 181 5.02 17.44 -4.45
CA GLN A 181 3.99 16.46 -4.81
C GLN A 181 4.28 15.88 -6.21
N ILE A 182 4.54 16.72 -7.20
CA ILE A 182 4.88 16.29 -8.56
C ILE A 182 6.15 15.44 -8.58
N SER A 183 7.19 15.88 -7.86
CA SER A 183 8.44 15.11 -7.73
C SER A 183 8.24 13.74 -7.09
N ALA A 184 7.27 13.62 -6.18
CA ALA A 184 6.85 12.36 -5.56
C ALA A 184 5.90 11.53 -6.46
N GLY A 185 5.57 12.01 -7.67
CA GLY A 185 4.66 11.34 -8.61
C GLY A 185 3.19 11.53 -8.28
N ILE A 186 2.84 12.53 -7.48
CA ILE A 186 1.47 12.86 -7.11
C ILE A 186 1.03 14.06 -7.94
N THR A 187 0.14 13.79 -8.89
CA THR A 187 -0.43 14.85 -9.72
C THR A 187 -1.73 15.40 -9.11
N PRO A 188 -2.09 16.67 -9.41
CA PRO A 188 -3.30 17.29 -8.86
C PRO A 188 -4.61 16.56 -9.19
N ASP A 189 -4.65 15.82 -10.30
CA ASP A 189 -5.80 15.04 -10.78
C ASP A 189 -5.85 13.62 -10.22
N MET A 190 -4.81 13.18 -9.46
CA MET A 190 -4.65 11.79 -9.08
C MET A 190 -5.59 11.37 -7.97
N VAL A 191 -6.33 10.30 -8.22
CA VAL A 191 -7.07 9.51 -7.22
C VAL A 191 -6.37 8.16 -7.05
N ARG A 192 -6.18 7.71 -5.81
CA ARG A 192 -5.71 6.37 -5.50
C ARG A 192 -6.88 5.54 -4.97
N ILE A 193 -7.02 4.33 -5.50
CA ILE A 193 -8.03 3.36 -5.06
C ILE A 193 -7.36 2.06 -4.60
N SER A 194 -7.86 1.52 -3.50
CA SER A 194 -7.59 0.15 -3.05
C SER A 194 -8.89 -0.64 -3.18
N VAL A 195 -9.00 -1.45 -4.21
CA VAL A 195 -10.25 -2.16 -4.54
C VAL A 195 -10.48 -3.30 -3.55
N GLY A 196 -11.67 -3.36 -2.99
CA GLY A 196 -12.09 -4.33 -1.98
C GLY A 196 -12.70 -5.61 -2.57
N LEU A 197 -13.48 -6.29 -1.73
CA LEU A 197 -14.09 -7.60 -2.01
C LEU A 197 -15.58 -7.50 -2.33
N GLU A 198 -16.14 -6.30 -2.33
CA GLU A 198 -17.56 -6.04 -2.54
C GLU A 198 -18.01 -6.54 -3.93
N THR A 199 -19.30 -6.57 -4.14
CA THR A 199 -19.88 -6.84 -5.46
C THR A 199 -19.33 -5.86 -6.47
N LEU A 200 -18.78 -6.36 -7.57
CA LEU A 200 -18.13 -5.51 -8.59
C LEU A 200 -19.06 -4.42 -9.12
N ASP A 201 -20.33 -4.76 -9.38
CA ASP A 201 -21.31 -3.80 -9.93
C ASP A 201 -21.55 -2.63 -8.97
N ASP A 202 -21.53 -2.84 -7.66
CA ASP A 202 -21.66 -1.78 -6.65
C ASP A 202 -20.46 -0.84 -6.66
N ILE A 203 -19.26 -1.39 -6.82
CA ILE A 203 -18.02 -0.60 -6.94
C ILE A 203 -18.08 0.26 -8.23
N LEU A 204 -18.41 -0.36 -9.36
CA LEU A 204 -18.48 0.33 -10.65
C LEU A 204 -19.55 1.42 -10.65
N TRP A 205 -20.71 1.13 -10.06
CA TRP A 205 -21.80 2.10 -9.93
C TRP A 205 -21.35 3.35 -9.17
N ASP A 206 -20.67 3.18 -8.03
CA ASP A 206 -20.27 4.34 -7.22
C ASP A 206 -19.15 5.14 -7.91
N LEU A 207 -18.23 4.47 -8.60
CA LEU A 207 -17.22 5.12 -9.42
C LEU A 207 -17.86 5.95 -10.55
N ASP A 208 -18.80 5.37 -11.28
CA ASP A 208 -19.48 6.02 -12.42
C ASP A 208 -20.24 7.27 -11.97
N GLN A 209 -21.07 7.14 -10.91
CA GLN A 209 -21.85 8.28 -10.42
C GLN A 209 -20.95 9.39 -9.88
N ALA A 210 -19.86 9.08 -9.17
CA ALA A 210 -18.95 10.07 -8.63
C ALA A 210 -18.14 10.77 -9.74
N LEU A 211 -17.70 10.03 -10.78
CA LEU A 211 -17.05 10.59 -11.97
C LEU A 211 -18.00 11.48 -12.78
N ALA A 212 -19.26 11.08 -12.90
CA ALA A 212 -20.29 11.90 -13.56
C ALA A 212 -20.55 13.23 -12.83
N VAL A 213 -20.52 13.22 -11.49
CA VAL A 213 -20.61 14.45 -10.68
C VAL A 213 -19.36 15.31 -10.83
N ALA A 214 -18.18 14.71 -10.77
CA ALA A 214 -16.90 15.40 -10.87
C ALA A 214 -16.68 16.12 -12.21
N SER A 215 -17.29 15.62 -13.29
CA SER A 215 -17.19 16.19 -14.64
C SER A 215 -18.23 17.29 -14.95
N ARG A 216 -19.13 17.59 -14.02
CA ARG A 216 -20.07 18.72 -14.18
C ARG A 216 -19.40 20.01 -13.71
N ASP A 217 -19.42 21.02 -14.53
CA ASP A 217 -18.91 22.38 -14.24
C ASP A 217 -19.59 23.01 -13.01
#